data_ea5b164972974145c930ad1030e045cd
#
_entry.id   ea5b164972974145c930ad1030e045cd
#
_cell.length_a   1.000
_cell.length_b   1.000
_cell.length_c   1.000
_cell.angle_alpha   90.00
_cell.angle_beta   90.00
_cell.angle_gamma   90.00
#
_symmetry.space_group_name_H-M   'P 1'
#
loop_
_entity.id
_entity.type
_entity.pdbx_description
1 polymer ?
#
loop_
_entity_poly.entity_id
_entity_poly.type
_entity_poly.pdbx_seq_one_letter_code
_entity_poly.pdbx_strand_id
1 'polypeptide(L)'
;FPVTLMDTQSKPEQRISARSTTPPAAARTPKSEPASPQILPPVAKKAPSAPAKPTSIRHAKKAAEAHTLKPKTEKPSPIGPTFDYEQIKTHASGNISEVFGPLFKQQDDFPIQVRMPEPPLLLCHRITGIDCEPGVVGTGTLWCESDIPDDAWFLHADRMPVGIMIESGQADLMLISWMGADFDNKGDRCYRLLGCELTFHGGLPRPGEMLAYDIHIDGHAKNNDVRLFFFHYDCEVDGEARLSVRHGQAGFFTYDELADSKGILWKPTDENAQEIANTPFDTPPALTSKRSFSAEEVQDFAEGK
;
A
#
# COMPACT_ATOMS: atom_id res chain seq x y z
N PHE A 1 -0.06 -7.32 5.92
CA PHE A 1 -0.18 -6.40 7.07
C PHE A 1 0.52 -7.03 8.27
N PRO A 2 1.46 -6.38 8.94
CA PRO A 2 2.04 -6.92 10.16
C PRO A 2 0.99 -6.84 11.28
N VAL A 3 0.56 -7.99 11.78
CA VAL A 3 -0.17 -8.09 13.05
C VAL A 3 0.88 -8.27 14.14
N THR A 4 1.23 -7.19 14.82
CA THR A 4 2.06 -7.26 16.02
C THR A 4 1.19 -7.75 17.17
N LEU A 5 1.39 -8.98 17.61
CA LEU A 5 0.84 -9.49 18.87
C LEU A 5 1.62 -8.87 20.02
N MET A 6 1.03 -7.93 20.73
CA MET A 6 1.56 -7.44 22.00
C MET A 6 1.29 -8.46 23.10
N ASP A 7 2.37 -8.96 23.68
CA ASP A 7 2.35 -9.82 24.87
C ASP A 7 2.05 -8.96 26.11
N THR A 8 0.88 -9.14 26.71
CA THR A 8 0.46 -8.42 27.92
C THR A 8 0.94 -9.16 29.15
N GLN A 9 2.14 -8.82 29.65
CA GLN A 9 2.49 -9.17 31.02
C GLN A 9 1.99 -8.10 31.99
N SER A 10 1.06 -8.52 32.83
CA SER A 10 0.44 -7.80 33.94
C SER A 10 1.46 -7.33 34.98
N LYS A 11 1.39 -6.04 35.38
CA LYS A 11 1.94 -5.54 36.65
C LYS A 11 0.81 -5.08 37.57
N PRO A 12 0.98 -5.21 38.93
CA PRO A 12 -0.13 -5.10 39.88
C PRO A 12 -0.52 -3.65 40.17
N GLU A 13 -1.84 -3.50 40.47
CA GLU A 13 -2.50 -2.28 40.88
C GLU A 13 -1.94 -1.67 42.16
N GLN A 14 -1.66 -0.38 42.14
CA GLN A 14 -1.66 0.46 43.35
C GLN A 14 -2.91 1.33 43.39
N ARG A 15 -3.77 1.05 44.37
CA ARG A 15 -4.94 1.85 44.71
C ARG A 15 -4.49 3.23 45.24
N ILE A 16 -4.89 4.30 44.56
CA ILE A 16 -4.89 5.64 45.12
C ILE A 16 -6.33 6.16 45.14
N SER A 17 -6.78 6.43 46.37
CA SER A 17 -8.07 7.03 46.69
C SER A 17 -8.11 8.48 46.22
N ALA A 18 -9.02 8.86 45.35
CA ALA A 18 -9.24 10.25 44.95
C ALA A 18 -10.53 10.79 45.55
N ARG A 19 -10.38 11.88 46.31
CA ARG A 19 -11.46 12.71 46.86
C ARG A 19 -12.20 13.44 45.73
N SER A 20 -13.52 13.36 45.84
CA SER A 20 -14.49 14.14 45.07
C SER A 20 -14.40 15.64 45.41
N THR A 21 -14.26 16.48 44.37
CA THR A 21 -14.65 17.92 44.43
C THR A 21 -15.31 18.31 43.14
N THR A 22 -16.59 18.65 43.24
CA THR A 22 -17.44 19.14 42.16
C THR A 22 -17.15 20.63 41.90
N PRO A 23 -16.95 21.09 40.67
CA PRO A 23 -16.97 22.52 40.36
C PRO A 23 -18.38 22.97 39.91
N PRO A 24 -18.71 24.29 40.07
CA PRO A 24 -20.04 24.81 39.88
C PRO A 24 -20.41 25.03 38.41
N ALA A 25 -21.74 25.02 38.15
CA ALA A 25 -22.36 25.19 36.87
C ALA A 25 -22.06 26.55 36.21
N ALA A 26 -21.59 26.53 34.94
CA ALA A 26 -21.50 27.72 34.09
C ALA A 26 -22.68 27.79 33.11
N ALA A 27 -23.15 29.03 32.91
CA ALA A 27 -24.35 29.41 32.19
C ALA A 27 -24.34 28.99 30.72
N ARG A 28 -25.52 28.54 30.26
CA ARG A 28 -25.83 28.21 28.87
C ARG A 28 -26.01 29.47 28.00
N THR A 29 -25.23 29.57 26.93
CA THR A 29 -25.52 30.43 25.78
C THR A 29 -26.30 29.65 24.72
N PRO A 30 -27.24 30.27 23.95
CA PRO A 30 -28.08 29.51 23.02
C PRO A 30 -27.34 29.11 21.76
N LYS A 31 -27.54 27.83 21.36
CA LYS A 31 -27.05 27.25 20.10
C LYS A 31 -27.79 27.84 18.91
N SER A 32 -27.08 28.37 17.93
CA SER A 32 -27.53 28.61 16.57
C SER A 32 -27.81 27.30 15.82
N GLU A 33 -28.98 27.21 15.18
CA GLU A 33 -29.39 26.10 14.31
C GLU A 33 -28.42 25.93 13.11
N PRO A 34 -28.10 24.71 12.71
CA PRO A 34 -27.35 24.48 11.48
C PRO A 34 -28.26 24.54 10.26
N ALA A 35 -27.84 25.30 9.25
CA ALA A 35 -28.52 25.45 7.96
C ALA A 35 -28.61 24.08 7.23
N SER A 36 -29.80 23.77 6.70
CA SER A 36 -30.09 22.59 5.89
C SER A 36 -29.22 22.54 4.61
N PRO A 37 -28.74 21.39 4.18
CA PRO A 37 -28.02 21.27 2.93
C PRO A 37 -28.94 21.41 1.72
N GLN A 38 -28.58 22.30 0.79
CA GLN A 38 -29.26 22.46 -0.49
C GLN A 38 -29.01 21.21 -1.36
N ILE A 39 -30.13 20.59 -1.78
CA ILE A 39 -30.16 19.49 -2.71
C ILE A 39 -30.00 20.06 -4.13
N LEU A 40 -28.91 19.70 -4.81
CA LEU A 40 -28.73 19.95 -6.25
C LEU A 40 -29.65 19.02 -7.07
N PRO A 41 -30.26 19.53 -8.19
CA PRO A 41 -31.16 18.72 -9.00
C PRO A 41 -30.39 17.58 -9.75
N PRO A 42 -31.08 16.45 -10.04
CA PRO A 42 -30.46 15.32 -10.67
C PRO A 42 -30.11 15.57 -12.15
N VAL A 43 -28.90 15.24 -12.53
CA VAL A 43 -28.44 15.25 -13.93
C VAL A 43 -29.20 14.16 -14.70
N ALA A 44 -29.89 14.58 -15.77
CA ALA A 44 -30.66 13.70 -16.65
C ALA A 44 -29.77 12.64 -17.32
N LYS A 45 -30.06 11.38 -17.06
CA LYS A 45 -29.45 10.23 -17.76
C LYS A 45 -29.97 10.16 -19.20
N LYS A 46 -29.08 10.29 -20.18
CA LYS A 46 -29.36 10.07 -21.61
C LYS A 46 -29.54 8.56 -21.83
N ALA A 47 -30.67 8.17 -22.42
CA ALA A 47 -31.01 6.78 -22.73
C ALA A 47 -30.03 6.19 -23.77
N PRO A 48 -29.71 4.88 -23.69
CA PRO A 48 -28.86 4.22 -24.67
C PRO A 48 -29.62 3.99 -25.99
N SER A 49 -28.97 4.34 -27.12
CA SER A 49 -29.44 4.07 -28.46
C SER A 49 -29.28 2.60 -28.82
N ALA A 50 -30.28 2.04 -29.55
CA ALA A 50 -30.37 0.65 -29.95
C ALA A 50 -29.18 0.16 -30.82
N PRO A 51 -28.86 -1.18 -30.80
CA PRO A 51 -27.73 -1.74 -31.51
C PRO A 51 -27.96 -1.85 -33.01
N ALA A 52 -26.97 -1.43 -33.81
CA ALA A 52 -26.94 -1.60 -35.26
C ALA A 52 -26.65 -3.04 -35.63
N LYS A 53 -27.30 -3.53 -36.69
CA LYS A 53 -27.17 -4.87 -37.24
C LYS A 53 -25.77 -5.15 -37.80
N PRO A 54 -25.28 -6.41 -37.77
CA PRO A 54 -23.93 -6.74 -38.29
C PRO A 54 -23.89 -6.74 -39.83
N THR A 55 -22.94 -6.01 -40.39
CA THR A 55 -22.61 -6.00 -41.81
C THR A 55 -21.46 -6.98 -42.07
N SER A 56 -21.59 -7.74 -43.16
CA SER A 56 -20.80 -8.87 -43.58
C SER A 56 -19.27 -8.65 -43.65
N ILE A 57 -18.56 -9.69 -43.22
CA ILE A 57 -17.12 -9.85 -43.34
C ILE A 57 -16.71 -9.96 -44.80
N ARG A 58 -15.98 -9.02 -45.35
CA ARG A 58 -15.17 -9.18 -46.59
C ARG A 58 -13.71 -9.30 -46.18
N HIS A 59 -13.10 -10.41 -46.60
CA HIS A 59 -11.66 -10.64 -46.52
C HIS A 59 -10.87 -9.54 -47.19
N ALA A 60 -10.09 -8.75 -46.45
CA ALA A 60 -9.07 -7.88 -46.97
C ALA A 60 -7.68 -8.48 -46.67
N LYS A 61 -6.88 -8.61 -47.71
CA LYS A 61 -5.51 -9.13 -47.73
C LYS A 61 -4.60 -8.36 -46.79
N LYS A 62 -3.84 -9.13 -46.04
CA LYS A 62 -2.75 -8.72 -45.14
C LYS A 62 -1.67 -7.95 -45.92
N ALA A 63 -1.59 -6.65 -45.72
CA ALA A 63 -0.38 -5.87 -45.99
C ALA A 63 0.48 -5.94 -44.73
N ALA A 64 1.71 -6.43 -44.85
CA ALA A 64 2.70 -6.41 -43.80
C ALA A 64 3.14 -4.96 -43.57
N GLU A 65 2.61 -4.32 -42.52
CA GLU A 65 3.15 -3.06 -42.01
C GLU A 65 4.43 -3.38 -41.24
N ALA A 66 5.53 -2.87 -41.74
CA ALA A 66 6.79 -2.83 -41.03
C ALA A 66 6.58 -2.03 -39.75
N HIS A 67 6.61 -2.70 -38.57
CA HIS A 67 6.71 -2.02 -37.29
C HIS A 67 8.03 -1.25 -37.26
N THR A 68 7.95 0.03 -37.51
CA THR A 68 9.01 0.98 -37.18
C THR A 68 9.12 0.96 -35.66
N LEU A 69 10.14 0.32 -35.11
CA LEU A 69 10.50 0.38 -33.70
C LEU A 69 10.66 1.85 -33.35
N LYS A 70 9.75 2.38 -32.52
CA LYS A 70 9.96 3.67 -31.88
C LYS A 70 11.29 3.58 -31.13
N PRO A 71 12.14 4.60 -31.16
CA PRO A 71 13.36 4.58 -30.37
C PRO A 71 12.98 4.34 -28.91
N LYS A 72 13.63 3.31 -28.29
CA LYS A 72 13.52 3.02 -26.87
C LYS A 72 14.05 4.28 -26.18
N THR A 73 13.19 5.06 -25.57
CA THR A 73 13.61 6.19 -24.73
C THR A 73 14.50 5.57 -23.65
N GLU A 74 15.76 5.98 -23.61
CA GLU A 74 16.67 5.53 -22.56
C GLU A 74 16.06 5.92 -21.22
N LYS A 75 15.86 4.93 -20.34
CA LYS A 75 15.41 5.20 -18.99
C LYS A 75 16.49 5.99 -18.26
N PRO A 76 16.13 6.95 -17.39
CA PRO A 76 17.11 7.63 -16.57
C PRO A 76 17.86 6.62 -15.72
N SER A 77 19.18 6.73 -15.70
CA SER A 77 20.01 5.92 -14.82
C SER A 77 19.82 6.37 -13.36
N PRO A 78 19.87 5.46 -12.37
CA PRO A 78 19.82 5.83 -10.96
C PRO A 78 20.88 6.88 -10.61
N ILE A 79 20.48 7.89 -9.84
CA ILE A 79 21.34 8.98 -9.34
C ILE A 79 21.09 9.18 -7.85
N GLY A 80 21.97 9.94 -7.19
CA GLY A 80 21.83 10.29 -5.78
C GLY A 80 22.36 9.20 -4.82
N PRO A 81 21.93 9.24 -3.53
CA PRO A 81 22.41 8.31 -2.52
C PRO A 81 21.92 6.87 -2.76
N THR A 82 22.75 5.92 -2.33
CA THR A 82 22.48 4.49 -2.39
C THR A 82 22.51 3.91 -0.98
N PHE A 83 21.74 2.83 -0.74
CA PHE A 83 21.67 2.17 0.56
C PHE A 83 21.71 0.65 0.36
N ASP A 84 22.54 -0.01 1.16
CA ASP A 84 22.61 -1.47 1.22
C ASP A 84 21.55 -2.08 2.14
N TYR A 85 21.49 -3.41 2.20
CA TYR A 85 20.48 -4.13 2.97
C TYR A 85 20.54 -3.82 4.47
N GLU A 86 21.73 -3.68 5.06
CA GLU A 86 21.86 -3.39 6.50
C GLU A 86 21.39 -1.97 6.82
N GLN A 87 21.61 -1.01 5.93
CA GLN A 87 21.09 0.34 6.05
C GLN A 87 19.55 0.37 5.92
N ILE A 88 18.99 -0.37 4.96
CA ILE A 88 17.53 -0.48 4.80
C ILE A 88 16.92 -1.16 6.03
N LYS A 89 17.55 -2.19 6.57
CA LYS A 89 17.14 -2.86 7.81
C LYS A 89 17.20 -1.92 9.02
N THR A 90 18.23 -1.07 9.10
CA THR A 90 18.32 -0.03 10.12
C THR A 90 17.17 0.98 9.96
N HIS A 91 16.83 1.37 8.73
CA HIS A 91 15.66 2.20 8.46
C HIS A 91 14.35 1.51 8.89
N ALA A 92 14.23 0.19 8.79
CA ALA A 92 13.04 -0.55 9.19
C ALA A 92 12.82 -0.55 10.73
N SER A 93 13.88 -0.64 11.56
CA SER A 93 13.74 -0.86 13.00
C SER A 93 14.68 -0.06 13.90
N GLY A 94 15.71 0.60 13.34
CA GLY A 94 16.69 1.42 14.06
C GLY A 94 16.39 2.91 14.02
N ASN A 95 17.40 3.72 14.28
CA ASN A 95 17.32 5.18 14.17
C ASN A 95 17.45 5.60 12.69
N ILE A 96 16.45 6.27 12.15
CA ILE A 96 16.47 6.72 10.75
C ILE A 96 17.63 7.70 10.50
N SER A 97 18.00 8.51 11.50
CA SER A 97 19.15 9.42 11.40
C SER A 97 20.50 8.72 11.21
N GLU A 98 20.66 7.47 11.61
CA GLU A 98 21.87 6.68 11.37
C GLU A 98 22.04 6.32 9.89
N VAL A 99 20.94 6.27 9.16
CA VAL A 99 20.90 5.98 7.71
C VAL A 99 20.90 7.27 6.89
N PHE A 100 20.04 8.22 7.24
CA PHE A 100 19.79 9.43 6.45
C PHE A 100 20.60 10.65 6.90
N GLY A 101 21.24 10.56 8.05
CA GLY A 101 22.07 11.64 8.59
C GLY A 101 21.34 12.58 9.54
N PRO A 102 22.07 13.60 10.05
CA PRO A 102 21.66 14.40 11.23
C PRO A 102 20.38 15.23 11.04
N LEU A 103 20.00 15.55 9.81
CA LEU A 103 18.74 16.24 9.51
C LEU A 103 17.52 15.47 10.07
N PHE A 104 17.59 14.14 10.06
CA PHE A 104 16.52 13.24 10.46
C PHE A 104 16.52 12.90 11.95
N LYS A 105 17.48 13.44 12.74
CA LYS A 105 17.57 13.19 14.19
C LYS A 105 16.29 13.58 14.95
N GLN A 106 15.58 14.59 14.47
CA GLN A 106 14.37 15.09 15.09
C GLN A 106 13.21 14.08 15.14
N GLN A 107 13.24 13.03 14.30
CA GLN A 107 12.18 12.02 14.22
C GLN A 107 12.52 10.70 14.92
N ASP A 108 13.77 10.49 15.37
CA ASP A 108 14.18 9.20 15.96
C ASP A 108 13.33 8.79 17.18
N ASP A 109 12.85 9.78 17.95
CA ASP A 109 12.03 9.53 19.14
C ASP A 109 10.51 9.51 18.84
N PHE A 110 10.08 9.65 17.58
CA PHE A 110 8.67 9.63 17.25
C PHE A 110 8.10 8.19 17.39
N PRO A 111 6.95 8.02 18.06
CA PRO A 111 6.37 6.69 18.30
C PRO A 111 5.88 6.01 17.02
N ILE A 112 5.49 6.78 16.01
CA ILE A 112 5.08 6.30 14.68
C ILE A 112 5.95 7.01 13.65
N GLN A 113 6.56 6.23 12.76
CA GLN A 113 7.41 6.75 11.70
C GLN A 113 7.12 6.00 10.40
N VAL A 114 7.42 6.65 9.27
CA VAL A 114 7.42 6.00 7.96
C VAL A 114 8.66 5.13 7.87
N ARG A 115 8.46 3.83 7.82
CA ARG A 115 9.53 2.83 7.83
C ARG A 115 9.32 1.77 6.75
N MET A 116 10.41 1.23 6.25
CA MET A 116 10.36 -0.05 5.53
C MET A 116 9.83 -1.14 6.46
N PRO A 117 9.16 -2.17 5.92
CA PRO A 117 8.75 -3.31 6.74
C PRO A 117 9.95 -4.06 7.29
N GLU A 118 9.79 -4.69 8.45
CA GLU A 118 10.82 -5.57 9.01
C GLU A 118 10.81 -6.95 8.32
N PRO A 119 11.90 -7.71 8.40
CA PRO A 119 11.91 -9.10 7.98
C PRO A 119 10.78 -9.91 8.67
N PRO A 120 10.11 -10.83 7.95
CA PRO A 120 10.47 -11.34 6.61
C PRO A 120 9.93 -10.52 5.43
N LEU A 121 9.20 -9.44 5.66
CA LEU A 121 8.61 -8.61 4.60
C LEU A 121 9.57 -7.51 4.09
N LEU A 122 10.78 -7.40 4.62
CA LEU A 122 11.81 -6.55 4.04
C LEU A 122 12.35 -7.22 2.76
N LEU A 123 11.71 -6.95 1.64
CA LEU A 123 11.97 -7.60 0.36
C LEU A 123 12.95 -6.81 -0.53
N CYS A 124 13.15 -5.52 -0.24
CA CYS A 124 14.12 -4.68 -0.93
C CYS A 124 15.53 -4.97 -0.44
N HIS A 125 16.45 -5.33 -1.34
CA HIS A 125 17.83 -5.67 -0.98
C HIS A 125 18.78 -4.47 -1.08
N ARG A 126 18.49 -3.51 -1.96
CA ARG A 126 19.32 -2.30 -2.12
C ARG A 126 18.55 -1.18 -2.80
N ILE A 127 18.85 0.04 -2.36
CA ILE A 127 18.45 1.27 -3.05
C ILE A 127 19.62 1.68 -3.93
N THR A 128 19.39 1.79 -5.23
CA THR A 128 20.41 2.12 -6.23
C THR A 128 20.45 3.60 -6.55
N GLY A 129 19.47 4.38 -6.08
CA GLY A 129 19.45 5.83 -6.21
C GLY A 129 18.20 6.46 -5.62
N ILE A 130 18.34 7.74 -5.21
CA ILE A 130 17.20 8.61 -4.84
C ILE A 130 17.43 9.99 -5.47
N ASP A 131 16.51 10.39 -6.33
CA ASP A 131 16.46 11.73 -6.91
C ASP A 131 15.35 12.56 -6.21
N CYS A 132 15.71 13.09 -5.05
CA CYS A 132 14.85 13.93 -4.23
C CYS A 132 15.66 14.70 -3.21
N GLU A 133 15.28 15.94 -2.91
CA GLU A 133 15.87 16.73 -1.84
C GLU A 133 15.47 16.17 -0.46
N PRO A 134 16.44 15.85 0.43
CA PRO A 134 16.13 15.29 1.74
C PRO A 134 15.40 16.29 2.64
N GLY A 135 14.35 15.81 3.32
CA GLY A 135 13.55 16.62 4.24
C GLY A 135 12.58 17.59 3.58
N VAL A 136 12.40 17.51 2.25
CA VAL A 136 11.49 18.36 1.48
C VAL A 136 10.41 17.50 0.82
N VAL A 137 9.18 17.64 1.31
CA VAL A 137 8.02 16.92 0.72
C VAL A 137 7.69 17.51 -0.65
N GLY A 138 7.72 16.66 -1.67
CA GLY A 138 7.52 17.09 -3.07
C GLY A 138 7.29 15.92 -4.00
N THR A 139 7.91 15.97 -5.16
CA THR A 139 8.05 14.87 -6.11
C THR A 139 9.44 14.27 -6.02
N GLY A 140 9.60 13.02 -6.41
CA GLY A 140 10.92 12.38 -6.41
C GLY A 140 10.87 10.98 -6.99
N THR A 141 12.06 10.43 -7.22
CA THR A 141 12.23 9.08 -7.76
C THR A 141 13.16 8.27 -6.87
N LEU A 142 12.85 7.01 -6.71
CA LEU A 142 13.70 6.03 -6.05
C LEU A 142 13.84 4.81 -6.95
N TRP A 143 15.07 4.32 -7.08
CA TRP A 143 15.38 3.07 -7.76
C TRP A 143 15.85 2.04 -6.74
N CYS A 144 15.30 0.83 -6.84
CA CYS A 144 15.69 -0.26 -5.94
C CYS A 144 15.68 -1.61 -6.64
N GLU A 145 16.33 -2.56 -6.00
CA GLU A 145 16.45 -3.92 -6.50
C GLU A 145 16.14 -4.93 -5.40
N SER A 146 15.46 -6.02 -5.81
CA SER A 146 15.08 -7.15 -4.96
C SER A 146 15.51 -8.45 -5.62
N ASP A 147 16.45 -9.16 -4.98
CA ASP A 147 16.89 -10.48 -5.43
C ASP A 147 15.88 -11.56 -5.01
N ILE A 148 15.78 -12.63 -5.77
CA ILE A 148 14.96 -13.80 -5.43
C ILE A 148 15.90 -14.97 -5.12
N PRO A 149 16.23 -15.25 -3.84
CA PRO A 149 17.02 -16.42 -3.47
C PRO A 149 16.32 -17.73 -3.83
N ASP A 150 17.12 -18.77 -4.10
CA ASP A 150 16.60 -20.10 -4.43
C ASP A 150 15.75 -20.72 -3.31
N ASP A 151 16.02 -20.36 -2.07
CA ASP A 151 15.34 -20.82 -0.86
C ASP A 151 14.42 -19.77 -0.23
N ALA A 152 14.01 -18.75 -1.00
CA ALA A 152 13.16 -17.70 -0.47
C ALA A 152 11.85 -18.27 0.09
N TRP A 153 11.51 -17.86 1.31
CA TRP A 153 10.37 -18.39 2.09
C TRP A 153 9.00 -18.24 1.38
N PHE A 154 8.89 -17.29 0.46
CA PHE A 154 7.66 -16.99 -0.26
C PHE A 154 7.46 -17.79 -1.55
N LEU A 155 8.45 -18.57 -1.98
CA LEU A 155 8.36 -19.29 -3.25
C LEU A 155 7.24 -20.34 -3.24
N HIS A 156 6.46 -20.36 -4.30
CA HIS A 156 5.43 -21.37 -4.55
C HIS A 156 5.59 -21.91 -5.98
N ALA A 157 5.85 -23.21 -6.11
CA ALA A 157 6.11 -23.87 -7.40
C ALA A 157 7.18 -23.12 -8.25
N ASP A 158 8.31 -22.80 -7.62
CA ASP A 158 9.44 -22.05 -8.20
C ASP A 158 9.05 -20.70 -8.80
N ARG A 159 8.11 -20.00 -8.16
CA ARG A 159 7.65 -18.69 -8.57
C ARG A 159 7.46 -17.77 -7.35
N MET A 160 7.79 -16.50 -7.53
CA MET A 160 7.42 -15.47 -6.59
C MET A 160 5.92 -15.20 -6.72
N PRO A 161 5.10 -15.30 -5.65
CA PRO A 161 3.69 -14.93 -5.71
C PRO A 161 3.51 -13.45 -6.07
N VAL A 162 2.41 -13.15 -6.79
CA VAL A 162 2.12 -11.79 -7.27
C VAL A 162 2.04 -10.76 -6.14
N GLY A 163 1.48 -11.13 -5.00
CA GLY A 163 1.43 -10.25 -3.82
C GLY A 163 2.81 -9.86 -3.31
N ILE A 164 3.76 -10.79 -3.30
CA ILE A 164 5.16 -10.53 -2.91
C ILE A 164 5.85 -9.62 -3.92
N MET A 165 5.61 -9.79 -5.22
CA MET A 165 6.15 -8.90 -6.25
C MET A 165 5.63 -7.46 -6.08
N ILE A 166 4.36 -7.28 -5.70
CA ILE A 166 3.79 -5.96 -5.40
C ILE A 166 4.43 -5.38 -4.14
N GLU A 167 4.52 -6.18 -3.06
CA GLU A 167 5.13 -5.76 -1.79
C GLU A 167 6.61 -5.39 -1.93
N SER A 168 7.36 -6.04 -2.81
CA SER A 168 8.76 -5.69 -3.08
C SER A 168 8.92 -4.25 -3.63
N GLY A 169 7.88 -3.67 -4.21
CA GLY A 169 7.84 -2.29 -4.69
C GLY A 169 7.52 -1.25 -3.60
N GLN A 170 7.36 -1.64 -2.33
CA GLN A 170 7.06 -0.70 -1.23
C GLN A 170 8.26 0.14 -0.76
N ALA A 171 9.33 0.21 -1.52
CA ALA A 171 10.43 1.13 -1.25
C ALA A 171 10.04 2.62 -1.43
N ASP A 172 8.83 2.91 -1.90
CA ASP A 172 8.21 4.23 -1.80
C ASP A 172 8.17 4.75 -0.35
N LEU A 173 8.03 3.85 0.64
CA LEU A 173 8.11 4.20 2.06
C LEU A 173 9.46 4.85 2.42
N MET A 174 10.57 4.34 1.86
CA MET A 174 11.88 4.94 2.09
C MET A 174 12.02 6.31 1.40
N LEU A 175 11.45 6.47 0.21
CA LEU A 175 11.40 7.76 -0.49
C LEU A 175 10.56 8.79 0.27
N ILE A 176 9.37 8.42 0.75
CA ILE A 176 8.49 9.28 1.54
C ILE A 176 9.15 9.66 2.87
N SER A 177 9.84 8.72 3.52
CA SER A 177 10.64 8.97 4.72
C SER A 177 11.79 9.94 4.44
N TRP A 178 12.53 9.75 3.34
CA TRP A 178 13.60 10.65 2.88
C TRP A 178 13.09 12.07 2.61
N MET A 179 11.89 12.21 2.06
CA MET A 179 11.22 13.50 1.90
C MET A 179 10.85 14.18 3.23
N GLY A 180 10.99 13.51 4.36
CA GLY A 180 10.69 14.07 5.68
C GLY A 180 9.21 14.18 5.99
N ALA A 181 8.38 13.24 5.50
CA ALA A 181 6.94 13.22 5.82
C ALA A 181 6.68 13.21 7.34
N ASP A 182 7.55 12.57 8.11
CA ASP A 182 7.46 12.53 9.58
C ASP A 182 7.76 13.87 10.27
N PHE A 183 8.46 14.79 9.63
CA PHE A 183 8.64 16.14 10.18
C PHE A 183 7.32 16.88 10.36
N ASP A 184 6.36 16.55 9.49
CA ASP A 184 5.00 17.06 9.56
C ASP A 184 4.07 16.16 10.39
N ASN A 185 4.23 14.83 10.31
CA ASN A 185 3.39 13.84 11.02
C ASN A 185 3.67 13.79 12.52
N LYS A 186 4.89 14.09 12.94
CA LYS A 186 5.33 14.18 14.36
C LYS A 186 4.98 12.97 15.21
N GLY A 187 4.94 11.78 14.59
CA GLY A 187 4.65 10.54 15.28
C GLY A 187 3.17 10.24 15.55
N ASP A 188 2.25 11.01 14.97
CA ASP A 188 0.81 10.85 15.23
C ASP A 188 0.07 10.05 14.14
N ARG A 189 0.71 9.81 12.99
CA ARG A 189 0.03 9.29 11.81
C ARG A 189 0.72 8.08 11.24
N CYS A 190 -0.07 7.07 10.88
CA CYS A 190 0.42 5.87 10.22
C CYS A 190 0.03 5.86 8.74
N TYR A 191 0.90 5.26 7.95
CA TYR A 191 0.71 5.07 6.50
C TYR A 191 -0.38 4.06 6.20
N ARG A 192 -1.21 4.32 5.18
CA ARG A 192 -2.17 3.37 4.60
C ARG A 192 -2.21 3.53 3.08
N LEU A 193 -2.05 2.42 2.38
CA LEU A 193 -2.34 2.34 0.94
C LEU A 193 -3.86 2.44 0.74
N LEU A 194 -4.29 3.32 -0.16
CA LEU A 194 -5.70 3.56 -0.45
C LEU A 194 -6.15 2.84 -1.72
N GLY A 195 -5.29 2.77 -2.72
CA GLY A 195 -5.58 2.06 -3.96
C GLY A 195 -4.58 2.37 -5.07
N CYS A 196 -4.59 1.53 -6.10
CA CYS A 196 -3.81 1.71 -7.32
C CYS A 196 -4.39 0.85 -8.45
N GLU A 197 -3.90 1.08 -9.66
CA GLU A 197 -4.16 0.22 -10.82
C GLU A 197 -2.92 -0.63 -11.11
N LEU A 198 -3.10 -1.94 -11.29
CA LEU A 198 -2.03 -2.90 -11.54
C LEU A 198 -2.15 -3.45 -12.96
N THR A 199 -1.04 -3.43 -13.72
CA THR A 199 -0.94 -4.09 -15.03
C THR A 199 0.22 -5.07 -15.01
N PHE A 200 -0.06 -6.35 -15.26
CA PHE A 200 0.95 -7.41 -15.36
C PHE A 200 1.34 -7.60 -16.83
N HIS A 201 2.65 -7.55 -17.12
CA HIS A 201 3.19 -7.63 -18.47
C HIS A 201 3.85 -8.95 -18.81
N GLY A 202 4.13 -9.79 -17.81
CA GLY A 202 4.81 -11.05 -18.00
C GLY A 202 4.49 -12.09 -16.94
N GLY A 203 5.19 -13.21 -16.99
CA GLY A 203 5.07 -14.28 -16.00
C GLY A 203 5.63 -13.88 -14.64
N LEU A 204 5.27 -14.66 -13.61
CA LEU A 204 5.80 -14.47 -12.26
C LEU A 204 7.30 -14.70 -12.23
N PRO A 205 8.06 -13.87 -11.50
CA PRO A 205 9.50 -14.00 -11.33
C PRO A 205 9.90 -15.35 -10.69
N ARG A 206 11.14 -15.75 -10.93
CA ARG A 206 11.70 -17.04 -10.52
C ARG A 206 12.91 -16.87 -9.59
N PRO A 207 13.28 -17.92 -8.85
CA PRO A 207 14.57 -17.97 -8.18
C PRO A 207 15.74 -17.60 -9.11
N GLY A 208 16.70 -16.85 -8.58
CA GLY A 208 17.86 -16.36 -9.31
C GLY A 208 17.62 -15.12 -10.17
N GLU A 209 16.38 -14.71 -10.36
CA GLU A 209 16.04 -13.42 -11.00
C GLU A 209 16.11 -12.26 -9.99
N MET A 210 16.32 -11.05 -10.52
CA MET A 210 16.36 -9.80 -9.76
C MET A 210 15.29 -8.85 -10.32
N LEU A 211 14.46 -8.34 -9.43
CA LEU A 211 13.49 -7.30 -9.77
C LEU A 211 14.12 -5.93 -9.62
N ALA A 212 14.01 -5.11 -10.65
CA ALA A 212 14.39 -3.70 -10.62
C ALA A 212 13.14 -2.83 -10.63
N TYR A 213 13.05 -1.91 -9.68
CA TYR A 213 11.93 -0.99 -9.52
C TYR A 213 12.36 0.45 -9.79
N ASP A 214 11.52 1.17 -10.51
CA ASP A 214 11.59 2.60 -10.78
C ASP A 214 10.32 3.24 -10.18
N ILE A 215 10.47 3.87 -9.02
CA ILE A 215 9.36 4.31 -8.15
C ILE A 215 9.32 5.82 -8.10
N HIS A 216 8.16 6.40 -8.38
CA HIS A 216 7.96 7.85 -8.43
C HIS A 216 6.88 8.31 -7.46
N ILE A 217 7.19 9.34 -6.67
CA ILE A 217 6.17 10.15 -6.00
C ILE A 217 5.81 11.30 -6.95
N ASP A 218 4.57 11.27 -7.46
CA ASP A 218 4.05 12.23 -8.44
C ASP A 218 3.59 13.55 -7.79
N GLY A 219 3.34 13.51 -6.50
CA GLY A 219 2.90 14.65 -5.73
C GLY A 219 2.28 14.28 -4.40
N HIS A 220 1.89 15.30 -3.67
CA HIS A 220 1.20 15.16 -2.40
C HIS A 220 0.08 16.20 -2.29
N ALA A 221 -0.91 15.91 -1.45
CA ALA A 221 -1.98 16.82 -1.12
C ALA A 221 -2.30 16.76 0.38
N LYS A 222 -2.72 17.89 0.94
CA LYS A 222 -3.23 17.97 2.29
C LYS A 222 -4.72 18.30 2.22
N ASN A 223 -5.56 17.42 2.77
CA ASN A 223 -7.00 17.64 2.89
C ASN A 223 -7.38 17.63 4.37
N ASN A 224 -7.64 18.78 4.93
CA ASN A 224 -7.68 19.02 6.39
C ASN A 224 -6.36 18.58 7.02
N ASP A 225 -6.41 17.57 7.90
CA ASP A 225 -5.24 17.01 8.54
C ASP A 225 -4.73 15.73 7.86
N VAL A 226 -5.48 15.16 6.91
CA VAL A 226 -5.06 14.00 6.14
C VAL A 226 -4.05 14.40 5.08
N ARG A 227 -2.92 13.70 5.03
CA ARG A 227 -1.87 13.87 4.02
C ARG A 227 -1.95 12.73 3.04
N LEU A 228 -2.00 13.05 1.75
CA LEU A 228 -2.08 12.10 0.66
C LEU A 228 -0.83 12.18 -0.19
N PHE A 229 -0.35 11.02 -0.63
CA PHE A 229 0.72 10.88 -1.61
C PHE A 229 0.19 10.14 -2.83
N PHE A 230 0.62 10.58 -4.01
CA PHE A 230 0.29 9.97 -5.29
C PHE A 230 1.56 9.39 -5.87
N PHE A 231 1.49 8.17 -6.39
CA PHE A 231 2.67 7.48 -6.87
C PHE A 231 2.38 6.58 -8.07
N HIS A 232 3.43 6.25 -8.79
CA HIS A 232 3.46 5.17 -9.75
C HIS A 232 4.81 4.46 -9.69
N TYR A 233 4.87 3.22 -10.19
CA TYR A 233 6.13 2.53 -10.39
C TYR A 233 6.06 1.50 -11.50
N ASP A 234 7.23 1.13 -12.01
CA ASP A 234 7.46 0.04 -12.94
C ASP A 234 8.43 -0.97 -12.33
N CYS A 235 8.17 -2.25 -12.56
CA CYS A 235 9.01 -3.37 -12.18
C CYS A 235 9.46 -4.13 -13.43
N GLU A 236 10.76 -4.38 -13.52
CA GLU A 236 11.40 -5.15 -14.59
C GLU A 236 12.21 -6.31 -14.04
N VAL A 237 12.36 -7.36 -14.84
CA VAL A 237 13.32 -8.44 -14.65
C VAL A 237 14.12 -8.57 -15.93
N ASP A 238 15.45 -8.46 -15.85
CA ASP A 238 16.36 -8.50 -17.00
C ASP A 238 16.00 -7.47 -18.10
N GLY A 239 15.46 -6.29 -17.70
CA GLY A 239 15.04 -5.23 -18.60
C GLY A 239 13.71 -5.50 -19.31
N GLU A 240 13.00 -6.55 -18.95
CA GLU A 240 11.64 -6.84 -19.41
C GLU A 240 10.62 -6.44 -18.36
N ALA A 241 9.60 -5.66 -18.78
CA ALA A 241 8.52 -5.24 -17.90
C ALA A 241 7.78 -6.46 -17.30
N ARG A 242 7.53 -6.42 -15.99
CA ARG A 242 6.74 -7.42 -15.26
C ARG A 242 5.48 -6.84 -14.65
N LEU A 243 5.56 -5.66 -14.07
CA LEU A 243 4.45 -5.00 -13.40
C LEU A 243 4.52 -3.50 -13.62
N SER A 244 3.40 -2.87 -13.89
CA SER A 244 3.23 -1.42 -13.81
C SER A 244 2.14 -1.08 -12.82
N VAL A 245 2.43 -0.14 -11.93
CA VAL A 245 1.48 0.43 -10.97
C VAL A 245 1.22 1.87 -11.35
N ARG A 246 -0.07 2.24 -11.44
CA ARG A 246 -0.51 3.58 -11.82
C ARG A 246 -1.59 4.07 -10.87
N HIS A 247 -1.74 5.38 -10.80
CA HIS A 247 -2.74 6.04 -9.97
C HIS A 247 -2.69 5.59 -8.50
N GLY A 248 -1.49 5.26 -8.02
CA GLY A 248 -1.25 4.89 -6.65
C GLY A 248 -1.59 6.03 -5.71
N GLN A 249 -2.28 5.72 -4.64
CA GLN A 249 -2.67 6.66 -3.60
C GLN A 249 -2.39 6.06 -2.24
N ALA A 250 -1.75 6.84 -1.39
CA ALA A 250 -1.49 6.50 -0.01
C ALA A 250 -1.81 7.70 0.88
N GLY A 251 -2.10 7.44 2.15
CA GLY A 251 -2.42 8.49 3.09
C GLY A 251 -1.85 8.22 4.48
N PHE A 252 -1.79 9.29 5.28
CA PHE A 252 -1.38 9.26 6.66
C PHE A 252 -2.55 9.62 7.56
N PHE A 253 -2.87 8.73 8.50
CA PHE A 253 -4.07 8.79 9.33
C PHE A 253 -3.70 8.61 10.80
N THR A 254 -4.39 9.29 11.70
CA THR A 254 -4.34 8.98 13.12
C THR A 254 -5.11 7.68 13.41
N TYR A 255 -4.86 7.08 14.56
CA TYR A 255 -5.63 5.91 15.00
C TYR A 255 -7.11 6.24 15.22
N ASP A 256 -7.42 7.46 15.67
CA ASP A 256 -8.81 7.90 15.87
C ASP A 256 -9.54 8.04 14.52
N GLU A 257 -8.90 8.62 13.50
CA GLU A 257 -9.45 8.69 12.14
C GLU A 257 -9.69 7.29 11.55
N LEU A 258 -8.81 6.34 11.82
CA LEU A 258 -8.98 4.95 11.37
C LEU A 258 -10.07 4.23 12.17
N ALA A 259 -10.20 4.50 13.47
CA ALA A 259 -11.24 3.91 14.32
C ALA A 259 -12.64 4.43 13.97
N ASP A 260 -12.74 5.68 13.52
CA ASP A 260 -14.01 6.29 13.05
C ASP A 260 -14.29 5.97 11.57
N SER A 261 -13.43 5.24 10.89
CA SER A 261 -13.64 4.82 9.51
C SER A 261 -14.85 3.88 9.42
N LYS A 262 -15.66 4.04 8.37
CA LYS A 262 -16.80 3.15 8.14
C LYS A 262 -16.29 1.78 7.69
N GLY A 263 -16.57 0.77 8.47
CA GLY A 263 -16.17 -0.60 8.19
C GLY A 263 -16.71 -1.57 9.24
N ILE A 264 -16.49 -2.86 9.02
CA ILE A 264 -16.82 -3.88 10.01
C ILE A 264 -15.63 -3.98 10.96
N LEU A 265 -15.82 -3.54 12.21
CA LEU A 265 -14.85 -3.71 13.28
C LEU A 265 -15.28 -4.93 14.11
N TRP A 266 -14.52 -6.01 14.00
CA TRP A 266 -14.71 -7.14 14.89
C TRP A 266 -14.18 -6.79 16.29
N LYS A 267 -15.02 -6.99 17.31
CA LYS A 267 -14.64 -6.83 18.73
C LYS A 267 -14.73 -8.18 19.43
N PRO A 268 -13.76 -8.53 20.28
CA PRO A 268 -13.81 -9.79 21.05
C PRO A 268 -15.06 -9.93 21.96
N THR A 269 -15.73 -8.80 22.24
CA THR A 269 -16.97 -8.73 23.03
C THR A 269 -18.23 -8.91 22.20
N ASP A 270 -18.11 -9.04 20.88
CA ASP A 270 -19.26 -9.27 20.04
C ASP A 270 -19.86 -10.64 20.39
N GLU A 271 -21.18 -10.67 20.60
CA GLU A 271 -21.88 -11.85 21.11
C GLU A 271 -21.60 -13.12 20.31
N ASN A 272 -21.34 -12.97 19.01
CA ASN A 272 -21.01 -14.07 18.10
C ASN A 272 -19.57 -14.57 18.20
N ALA A 273 -18.65 -13.82 18.84
CA ALA A 273 -17.24 -14.22 18.92
C ALA A 273 -17.06 -15.55 19.68
N GLN A 274 -17.86 -15.75 20.71
CA GLN A 274 -17.81 -16.95 21.53
C GLN A 274 -18.46 -18.15 20.83
N GLU A 275 -19.49 -17.92 20.04
CA GLU A 275 -20.13 -18.92 19.19
C GLU A 275 -19.19 -19.36 18.07
N ILE A 276 -18.52 -18.42 17.37
CA ILE A 276 -17.52 -18.70 16.35
C ILE A 276 -16.32 -19.46 16.94
N ALA A 277 -15.82 -19.08 18.12
CA ALA A 277 -14.70 -19.75 18.77
C ALA A 277 -15.03 -21.19 19.19
N ASN A 278 -16.29 -21.49 19.46
CA ASN A 278 -16.76 -22.81 19.85
C ASN A 278 -17.30 -23.65 18.67
N THR A 279 -17.42 -23.07 17.50
CA THR A 279 -17.84 -23.81 16.30
C THR A 279 -16.69 -24.74 15.86
N PRO A 280 -16.91 -26.05 15.77
CA PRO A 280 -15.89 -26.95 15.25
C PRO A 280 -15.49 -26.49 13.84
N PHE A 281 -14.19 -26.39 13.58
CA PHE A 281 -13.72 -26.16 12.23
C PHE A 281 -14.21 -27.31 11.35
N ASP A 282 -14.90 -26.97 10.27
CA ASP A 282 -15.23 -27.95 9.25
C ASP A 282 -13.94 -28.61 8.75
N THR A 283 -14.01 -29.89 8.50
CA THR A 283 -12.90 -30.59 7.85
C THR A 283 -12.58 -29.85 6.55
N PRO A 284 -11.33 -29.45 6.30
CA PRO A 284 -10.98 -28.80 5.04
C PRO A 284 -11.50 -29.60 3.87
N PRO A 285 -12.07 -28.97 2.84
CA PRO A 285 -12.57 -29.70 1.67
C PRO A 285 -11.45 -30.56 1.09
N ALA A 286 -11.78 -31.75 0.63
CA ALA A 286 -10.80 -32.64 0.00
C ALA A 286 -10.10 -31.90 -1.14
N LEU A 287 -8.78 -32.07 -1.23
CA LEU A 287 -7.99 -31.49 -2.31
C LEU A 287 -8.54 -31.99 -3.65
N THR A 288 -8.96 -31.07 -4.49
CA THR A 288 -9.37 -31.41 -5.85
C THR A 288 -8.17 -31.67 -6.74
N SER A 289 -8.29 -32.65 -7.64
CA SER A 289 -7.32 -32.88 -8.72
C SER A 289 -7.46 -31.86 -9.86
N LYS A 290 -8.49 -31.03 -9.83
CA LYS A 290 -8.75 -30.01 -10.84
C LYS A 290 -7.61 -28.98 -10.87
N ARG A 291 -7.06 -28.72 -12.06
CA ARG A 291 -5.92 -27.82 -12.27
C ARG A 291 -6.26 -26.60 -13.12
N SER A 292 -7.49 -26.53 -13.64
CA SER A 292 -7.95 -25.41 -14.44
C SER A 292 -9.45 -25.18 -14.20
N PHE A 293 -9.84 -23.93 -14.32
CA PHE A 293 -11.24 -23.52 -14.20
C PHE A 293 -11.64 -22.77 -15.47
N SER A 294 -12.85 -22.99 -15.96
CA SER A 294 -13.43 -22.23 -17.06
C SER A 294 -13.79 -20.82 -16.60
N ALA A 295 -13.98 -19.88 -17.55
CA ALA A 295 -14.46 -18.54 -17.22
C ALA A 295 -15.82 -18.56 -16.51
N GLU A 296 -16.72 -19.50 -16.87
CA GLU A 296 -18.03 -19.69 -16.25
C GLU A 296 -17.88 -20.12 -14.78
N GLU A 297 -17.02 -21.10 -14.49
CA GLU A 297 -16.77 -21.56 -13.12
C GLU A 297 -16.14 -20.46 -12.23
N VAL A 298 -15.26 -19.61 -12.80
CA VAL A 298 -14.71 -18.45 -12.09
C VAL A 298 -15.80 -17.43 -11.81
N GLN A 299 -16.69 -17.20 -12.77
CA GLN A 299 -17.83 -16.29 -12.61
C GLN A 299 -18.81 -16.81 -11.54
N ASP A 300 -19.15 -18.10 -11.58
CA ASP A 300 -20.04 -18.72 -10.59
C ASP A 300 -19.46 -18.64 -9.17
N PHE A 301 -18.14 -18.89 -9.03
CA PHE A 301 -17.46 -18.69 -7.74
C PHE A 301 -17.53 -17.24 -7.26
N ALA A 302 -17.32 -16.26 -8.14
CA ALA A 302 -17.39 -14.85 -7.81
C ALA A 302 -18.80 -14.40 -7.40
N GLU A 303 -19.83 -15.07 -7.90
CA GLU A 303 -21.24 -14.84 -7.57
C GLU A 303 -21.74 -15.67 -6.37
N GLY A 304 -20.86 -16.49 -5.77
CA GLY A 304 -21.19 -17.31 -4.61
C GLY A 304 -22.08 -18.52 -4.92
N LYS A 305 -21.99 -19.07 -6.12
CA LYS A 305 -22.73 -20.28 -6.59
C LYS A 305 -21.91 -21.55 -6.42
#